data_79f9d0813a4bd42a54f005d30db0fbff
#
_entry.id   79f9d0813a4bd42a54f005d30db0fbff
#
_cell.length_a   1.000
_cell.length_b   1.000
_cell.length_c   1.000
_cell.angle_alpha   90.00
_cell.angle_beta   90.00
_cell.angle_gamma   90.00
#
_symmetry.space_group_name_H-M   'P 1'
#
loop_
_entity.id
_entity.type
_entity.pdbx_description
1 polymer ?
#
loop_
_entity_poly.entity_id
_entity_poly.type
_entity_poly.pdbx_seq_one_letter_code
_entity_poly.pdbx_strand_id
1 'polypeptide(L)'
;MEPYFADQCRTLTEKIRALREPDDLCFALLAGTALSDFADHTDENIRAVDAQAQFDGVIHLGDILNGSIPETASRFVLSQELARFQTCTDSGKLYTVCGDDDGYRNERYVGQIVTGIVTDERWYQQTAYLEQYPDLHRPQNKPYYYVDFSERKARLIFLSSYVSQIDEQEELFEKSCQYGAEQLVWLKTEALQLPEGWAIFLF
;
A
#
# COMPACT_ATOMS: atom_id res chain seq x y z
N MET A 1 -1.44 7.67 -24.03
CA MET A 1 -0.74 8.68 -23.16
C MET A 1 -0.72 10.02 -23.88
N GLU A 2 -1.16 11.07 -23.22
CA GLU A 2 -1.10 12.42 -23.73
C GLU A 2 0.36 12.88 -23.92
N PRO A 3 0.69 13.70 -24.98
CA PRO A 3 2.06 14.11 -25.26
C PRO A 3 2.77 14.77 -24.09
N TYR A 4 2.05 15.55 -23.30
CA TYR A 4 2.58 16.21 -22.10
C TYR A 4 3.11 15.22 -21.06
N PHE A 5 2.37 14.15 -20.79
CA PHE A 5 2.81 13.11 -19.85
C PHE A 5 3.98 12.29 -20.39
N ALA A 6 4.02 12.06 -21.70
CA ALA A 6 5.14 11.36 -22.34
C ALA A 6 6.47 12.11 -22.13
N ASP A 7 6.47 13.44 -22.27
CA ASP A 7 7.65 14.26 -22.02
C ASP A 7 8.08 14.26 -20.57
N GLN A 8 7.12 14.30 -19.64
CA GLN A 8 7.40 14.23 -18.22
C GLN A 8 7.95 12.87 -17.81
N CYS A 9 7.35 11.76 -18.29
CA CYS A 9 7.85 10.41 -18.06
C CYS A 9 9.28 10.25 -18.56
N ARG A 10 9.59 10.75 -19.77
CA ARG A 10 10.96 10.73 -20.32
C ARG A 10 11.93 11.49 -19.42
N THR A 11 11.59 12.73 -19.04
CA THR A 11 12.43 13.54 -18.16
C THR A 11 12.66 12.88 -16.80
N LEU A 12 11.63 12.28 -16.23
CA LEU A 12 11.72 11.55 -14.96
C LEU A 12 12.62 10.33 -15.11
N THR A 13 12.44 9.55 -16.17
CA THR A 13 13.27 8.37 -16.45
C THR A 13 14.74 8.72 -16.59
N GLU A 14 15.05 9.79 -17.31
CA GLU A 14 16.43 10.29 -17.48
C GLU A 14 17.05 10.66 -16.12
N LYS A 15 16.29 11.32 -15.25
CA LYS A 15 16.74 11.68 -13.90
C LYS A 15 16.97 10.43 -13.03
N ILE A 16 16.06 9.48 -13.04
CA ILE A 16 16.21 8.23 -12.28
C ILE A 16 17.47 7.51 -12.73
N ARG A 17 17.66 7.32 -14.03
CA ARG A 17 18.83 6.64 -14.59
C ARG A 17 20.14 7.34 -14.30
N ALA A 18 20.14 8.67 -14.21
CA ALA A 18 21.33 9.45 -13.89
C ALA A 18 21.72 9.37 -12.40
N LEU A 19 20.77 9.08 -11.52
CA LEU A 19 20.97 9.03 -10.07
C LEU A 19 21.16 7.61 -9.54
N ARG A 20 20.58 6.61 -10.24
CA ARG A 20 20.52 5.23 -9.78
C ARG A 20 21.84 4.51 -9.94
N GLU A 21 22.37 4.02 -8.84
CA GLU A 21 23.47 3.05 -8.82
C GLU A 21 22.93 1.61 -9.01
N PRO A 22 23.78 0.65 -9.43
CA PRO A 22 23.34 -0.73 -9.72
C PRO A 22 22.63 -1.43 -8.55
N ASP A 23 22.99 -1.05 -7.33
CA ASP A 23 22.48 -1.66 -6.10
C ASP A 23 21.35 -0.86 -5.43
N ASP A 24 20.90 0.24 -6.01
CA ASP A 24 19.81 1.03 -5.45
C ASP A 24 18.46 0.34 -5.64
N LEU A 25 17.61 0.44 -4.60
CA LEU A 25 16.20 0.12 -4.67
C LEU A 25 15.43 1.31 -5.25
N CYS A 26 14.54 1.03 -6.19
CA CYS A 26 13.73 2.04 -6.84
C CYS A 26 12.26 1.61 -6.91
N PHE A 27 11.37 2.40 -6.31
CA PHE A 27 9.95 2.11 -6.26
C PHE A 27 9.10 3.24 -6.83
N ALA A 28 7.99 2.89 -7.46
CA ALA A 28 6.91 3.84 -7.69
C ALA A 28 6.10 3.99 -6.40
N LEU A 29 6.03 5.20 -5.85
CA LEU A 29 5.29 5.50 -4.63
C LEU A 29 3.98 6.21 -4.95
N LEU A 30 2.87 5.65 -4.49
CA LEU A 30 1.51 6.12 -4.75
C LEU A 30 0.73 6.29 -3.45
N ALA A 31 -0.28 7.17 -3.49
CA ALA A 31 -1.29 7.32 -2.45
C ALA A 31 -2.55 7.93 -3.07
N GLY A 32 -3.73 7.63 -2.49
CA GLY A 32 -4.96 8.33 -2.83
C GLY A 32 -5.40 8.16 -4.28
N THR A 33 -5.28 6.96 -4.84
CA THR A 33 -5.67 6.67 -6.24
C THR A 33 -7.15 6.28 -6.38
N ALA A 34 -7.94 6.52 -5.34
CA ALA A 34 -9.38 6.29 -5.37
C ALA A 34 -10.01 6.84 -6.65
N LEU A 35 -10.88 6.03 -7.25
CA LEU A 35 -11.55 6.26 -8.53
C LEU A 35 -11.85 7.75 -8.80
N SER A 36 -10.96 8.40 -9.47
CA SER A 36 -11.12 9.73 -10.04
C SER A 36 -10.74 9.67 -11.51
N ASP A 37 -11.30 10.57 -12.30
CA ASP A 37 -10.97 10.67 -13.74
C ASP A 37 -9.45 10.83 -14.00
N PHE A 38 -8.68 11.21 -12.95
CA PHE A 38 -7.22 11.34 -13.02
C PHE A 38 -6.46 10.05 -12.71
N ALA A 39 -7.09 9.08 -12.04
CA ALA A 39 -6.46 7.81 -11.70
C ALA A 39 -6.30 6.89 -12.92
N ASP A 40 -7.09 7.11 -13.98
CA ASP A 40 -7.13 6.24 -15.16
C ASP A 40 -5.80 6.14 -15.93
N HIS A 41 -4.91 7.11 -15.73
CA HIS A 41 -3.61 7.13 -16.42
C HIS A 41 -2.41 6.84 -15.51
N THR A 42 -2.63 6.63 -14.21
CA THR A 42 -1.55 6.42 -13.25
C THR A 42 -0.73 5.18 -13.59
N ASP A 43 -1.39 4.07 -13.89
CA ASP A 43 -0.74 2.82 -14.25
C ASP A 43 -0.01 2.90 -15.61
N GLU A 44 -0.57 3.61 -16.60
CA GLU A 44 0.12 3.87 -17.88
C GLU A 44 1.41 4.67 -17.69
N ASN A 45 1.38 5.69 -16.82
CA ASN A 45 2.54 6.52 -16.51
C ASN A 45 3.61 5.71 -15.79
N ILE A 46 3.24 4.87 -14.81
CA ILE A 46 4.18 3.99 -14.13
C ILE A 46 4.83 3.04 -15.13
N ARG A 47 4.06 2.36 -15.98
CA ARG A 47 4.60 1.46 -17.01
C ARG A 47 5.55 2.16 -17.96
N ALA A 48 5.25 3.38 -18.36
CA ALA A 48 6.11 4.15 -19.27
C ALA A 48 7.46 4.48 -18.65
N VAL A 49 7.50 4.76 -17.34
CA VAL A 49 8.75 5.00 -16.61
C VAL A 49 9.46 3.68 -16.32
N ASP A 50 8.72 2.65 -15.88
CA ASP A 50 9.26 1.34 -15.52
C ASP A 50 9.98 0.66 -16.69
N ALA A 51 9.43 0.76 -17.90
CA ALA A 51 10.05 0.20 -19.12
C ALA A 51 11.53 0.59 -19.33
N GLN A 52 11.98 1.65 -18.66
CA GLN A 52 13.35 2.12 -18.75
C GLN A 52 14.05 2.25 -17.39
N ALA A 53 13.30 2.55 -16.33
CA ALA A 53 13.83 2.72 -14.96
C ALA A 53 13.91 1.39 -14.20
N GLN A 54 13.10 0.39 -14.56
CA GLN A 54 13.05 -0.93 -13.93
C GLN A 54 12.82 -0.86 -12.42
N PHE A 55 11.60 -0.52 -12.01
CA PHE A 55 11.24 -0.44 -10.59
C PHE A 55 11.30 -1.81 -9.90
N ASP A 56 11.74 -1.83 -8.67
CA ASP A 56 11.71 -3.00 -7.80
C ASP A 56 10.28 -3.35 -7.35
N GLY A 57 9.33 -2.44 -7.57
CA GLY A 57 7.91 -2.61 -7.31
C GLY A 57 7.17 -1.30 -7.20
N VAL A 58 5.90 -1.43 -6.86
CA VAL A 58 5.01 -0.33 -6.50
C VAL A 58 4.79 -0.35 -4.99
N ILE A 59 4.84 0.81 -4.34
CA ILE A 59 4.40 1.00 -2.96
C ILE A 59 3.17 1.89 -2.98
N HIS A 60 2.04 1.39 -2.48
CA HIS A 60 0.79 2.14 -2.39
C HIS A 60 0.43 2.41 -0.93
N LEU A 61 0.37 3.69 -0.56
CA LEU A 61 0.19 4.15 0.82
C LEU A 61 -1.28 4.24 1.25
N GLY A 62 -2.17 3.51 0.57
CA GLY A 62 -3.58 3.46 0.90
C GLY A 62 -4.45 4.48 0.15
N ASP A 63 -5.73 4.51 0.50
CA ASP A 63 -6.80 5.21 -0.21
C ASP A 63 -6.87 4.79 -1.68
N ILE A 64 -6.84 3.47 -1.90
CA ILE A 64 -7.03 2.83 -3.20
C ILE A 64 -8.49 2.93 -3.61
N LEU A 65 -9.39 2.89 -2.63
CA LEU A 65 -10.82 2.98 -2.82
C LEU A 65 -11.35 4.34 -2.40
N ASN A 66 -12.49 4.68 -2.98
CA ASN A 66 -13.34 5.72 -2.45
C ASN A 66 -14.27 5.11 -1.39
N GLY A 67 -14.12 5.48 -0.13
CA GLY A 67 -14.86 4.95 1.02
C GLY A 67 -16.40 5.08 0.95
N SER A 68 -16.95 5.65 -0.13
CA SER A 68 -18.40 5.76 -0.38
C SER A 68 -19.03 4.51 -1.04
N ILE A 69 -18.22 3.52 -1.42
CA ILE A 69 -18.70 2.32 -2.12
C ILE A 69 -19.18 1.28 -1.09
N PRO A 70 -20.34 0.60 -1.29
CA PRO A 70 -20.79 -0.47 -0.42
C PRO A 70 -19.77 -1.62 -0.28
N GLU A 71 -19.65 -2.21 0.90
CA GLU A 71 -18.67 -3.26 1.21
C GLU A 71 -18.61 -4.38 0.16
N THR A 72 -19.76 -4.86 -0.29
CA THR A 72 -19.83 -5.95 -1.27
C THR A 72 -19.25 -5.59 -2.63
N ALA A 73 -19.42 -4.35 -3.07
CA ALA A 73 -18.82 -3.84 -4.31
C ALA A 73 -17.33 -3.52 -4.13
N SER A 74 -16.98 -3.01 -2.96
CA SER A 74 -15.62 -2.59 -2.64
C SER A 74 -14.60 -3.71 -2.73
N ARG A 75 -14.95 -4.91 -2.28
CA ARG A 75 -14.07 -6.08 -2.39
C ARG A 75 -13.67 -6.37 -3.83
N PHE A 76 -14.66 -6.31 -4.72
CA PHE A 76 -14.42 -6.55 -6.14
C PHE A 76 -13.56 -5.45 -6.74
N VAL A 77 -13.89 -4.18 -6.47
CA VAL A 77 -13.13 -3.03 -6.96
C VAL A 77 -11.69 -3.05 -6.41
N LEU A 78 -11.51 -3.29 -5.12
CA LEU A 78 -10.18 -3.38 -4.52
C LEU A 78 -9.34 -4.49 -5.18
N SER A 79 -9.92 -5.67 -5.41
CA SER A 79 -9.18 -6.75 -6.06
C SER A 79 -8.74 -6.40 -7.49
N GLN A 80 -9.56 -5.65 -8.22
CA GLN A 80 -9.21 -5.17 -9.56
C GLN A 80 -8.11 -4.12 -9.52
N GLU A 81 -8.20 -3.15 -8.61
CA GLU A 81 -7.18 -2.10 -8.46
C GLU A 81 -5.84 -2.67 -8.01
N LEU A 82 -5.84 -3.59 -7.04
CA LEU A 82 -4.62 -4.30 -6.63
C LEU A 82 -3.99 -5.06 -7.80
N ALA A 83 -4.78 -5.79 -8.59
CA ALA A 83 -4.29 -6.49 -9.77
C ALA A 83 -3.75 -5.51 -10.84
N ARG A 84 -4.40 -4.37 -11.03
CA ARG A 84 -3.94 -3.31 -11.94
C ARG A 84 -2.56 -2.80 -11.54
N PHE A 85 -2.36 -2.46 -10.26
CA PHE A 85 -1.08 -1.96 -9.78
C PHE A 85 0.02 -3.03 -9.73
N GLN A 86 -0.31 -4.31 -9.49
CA GLN A 86 0.65 -5.41 -9.61
C GLN A 86 1.21 -5.55 -11.04
N THR A 87 0.42 -5.20 -12.04
CA THR A 87 0.82 -5.29 -13.45
C THR A 87 1.44 -4.01 -14.02
N CYS A 88 1.61 -2.97 -13.19
CA CYS A 88 2.21 -1.70 -13.63
C CYS A 88 3.71 -1.75 -13.84
N THR A 89 4.40 -2.73 -13.25
CA THR A 89 5.85 -2.88 -13.34
C THR A 89 6.21 -4.29 -13.76
N ASP A 90 7.35 -4.44 -14.40
CA ASP A 90 7.87 -5.74 -14.83
C ASP A 90 8.19 -6.65 -13.63
N SER A 91 8.48 -6.07 -12.46
CA SER A 91 8.69 -6.81 -11.21
C SER A 91 7.43 -7.53 -10.72
N GLY A 92 6.25 -7.05 -11.09
CA GLY A 92 4.96 -7.58 -10.64
C GLY A 92 4.72 -7.43 -9.14
N LYS A 93 5.52 -6.63 -8.43
CA LYS A 93 5.43 -6.48 -6.98
C LYS A 93 4.65 -5.23 -6.59
N LEU A 94 3.68 -5.44 -5.70
CA LEU A 94 2.89 -4.37 -5.08
C LEU A 94 2.95 -4.52 -3.57
N TYR A 95 3.40 -3.50 -2.88
CA TYR A 95 3.34 -3.39 -1.42
C TYR A 95 2.32 -2.34 -1.06
N THR A 96 1.41 -2.63 -0.13
CA THR A 96 0.32 -1.70 0.19
C THR A 96 0.01 -1.68 1.68
N VAL A 97 -0.43 -0.53 2.15
CA VAL A 97 -1.04 -0.35 3.46
C VAL A 97 -2.51 0.03 3.30
N CYS A 98 -3.30 -0.17 4.34
CA CYS A 98 -4.69 0.24 4.37
C CYS A 98 -4.77 1.74 4.62
N GLY A 99 -5.43 2.47 3.73
CA GLY A 99 -5.77 3.87 3.92
C GLY A 99 -7.10 4.06 4.67
N ASP A 100 -7.47 5.30 4.91
CA ASP A 100 -8.71 5.66 5.63
C ASP A 100 -9.95 5.23 4.85
N ASP A 101 -9.96 5.55 3.56
CA ASP A 101 -11.09 5.24 2.67
C ASP A 101 -11.17 3.75 2.32
N ASP A 102 -10.05 3.01 2.37
CA ASP A 102 -10.04 1.56 2.16
C ASP A 102 -10.73 0.80 3.29
N GLY A 103 -10.78 1.41 4.47
CA GLY A 103 -11.45 0.86 5.65
C GLY A 103 -12.97 0.96 5.61
N TYR A 104 -13.59 1.51 4.56
CA TYR A 104 -15.03 1.74 4.39
C TYR A 104 -15.67 2.59 5.50
N ARG A 105 -14.89 3.47 6.10
CA ARG A 105 -15.34 4.37 7.18
C ARG A 105 -16.02 5.63 6.65
N ASN A 106 -17.03 5.49 5.82
CA ASN A 106 -17.74 6.67 5.35
C ASN A 106 -18.83 7.09 6.34
N GLU A 107 -18.44 7.83 7.36
CA GLU A 107 -19.34 8.47 8.32
C GLU A 107 -20.16 9.61 7.71
N ARG A 108 -19.93 9.98 6.45
CA ARG A 108 -20.49 11.20 5.87
C ARG A 108 -21.93 11.07 5.39
N TYR A 109 -22.48 9.88 5.36
CA TYR A 109 -23.89 9.71 5.03
C TYR A 109 -24.73 9.71 6.31
N VAL A 110 -25.13 10.91 6.70
CA VAL A 110 -26.10 11.16 7.79
C VAL A 110 -27.29 10.23 7.62
N GLY A 111 -27.50 9.33 8.60
CA GLY A 111 -28.67 8.45 8.69
C GLY A 111 -28.54 7.09 8.01
N GLN A 112 -27.40 6.70 7.50
CA GLN A 112 -27.17 5.32 7.05
C GLN A 112 -26.33 4.55 8.06
N ILE A 113 -26.79 3.34 8.37
CA ILE A 113 -26.05 2.38 9.20
C ILE A 113 -24.76 2.04 8.46
N VAL A 114 -23.60 2.24 9.12
CA VAL A 114 -22.29 1.81 8.61
C VAL A 114 -22.31 0.28 8.51
N THR A 115 -22.46 -0.25 7.30
CA THR A 115 -22.69 -1.68 7.08
C THR A 115 -21.41 -2.48 6.84
N GLY A 116 -20.23 -1.91 7.00
CA GLY A 116 -19.02 -2.68 6.79
C GLY A 116 -17.75 -1.93 7.13
N ILE A 117 -17.11 -2.35 8.22
CA ILE A 117 -15.75 -1.98 8.54
C ILE A 117 -14.82 -3.07 8.01
N VAL A 118 -13.76 -2.70 7.32
CA VAL A 118 -12.68 -3.63 7.01
C VAL A 118 -11.85 -3.87 8.26
N THR A 119 -11.97 -5.06 8.81
CA THR A 119 -11.14 -5.52 9.93
C THR A 119 -9.72 -5.85 9.44
N ASP A 120 -8.76 -5.91 10.38
CA ASP A 120 -7.40 -6.36 10.11
C ASP A 120 -7.37 -7.71 9.37
N GLU A 121 -8.20 -8.67 9.79
CA GLU A 121 -8.33 -9.97 9.14
C GLU A 121 -8.84 -9.86 7.71
N ARG A 122 -9.82 -8.99 7.44
CA ARG A 122 -10.33 -8.79 6.08
C ARG A 122 -9.29 -8.15 5.18
N TRP A 123 -8.57 -7.15 5.66
CA TRP A 123 -7.46 -6.55 4.91
C TRP A 123 -6.37 -7.58 4.62
N TYR A 124 -6.03 -8.41 5.61
CA TYR A 124 -5.11 -9.52 5.45
C TYR A 124 -5.55 -10.45 4.31
N GLN A 125 -6.82 -10.85 4.30
CA GLN A 125 -7.37 -11.73 3.26
C GLN A 125 -7.39 -11.07 1.87
N GLN A 126 -7.72 -9.79 1.79
CA GLN A 126 -7.74 -9.05 0.52
C GLN A 126 -6.35 -8.83 -0.07
N THR A 127 -5.35 -8.77 0.77
CA THR A 127 -3.94 -8.62 0.38
C THR A 127 -3.15 -9.93 0.49
N ALA A 128 -3.83 -11.09 0.37
CA ALA A 128 -3.21 -12.41 0.49
C ALA A 128 -2.14 -12.69 -0.58
N TYR A 129 -2.15 -11.95 -1.70
CA TYR A 129 -1.09 -12.03 -2.71
C TYR A 129 0.30 -11.71 -2.15
N LEU A 130 0.39 -10.93 -1.07
CA LEU A 130 1.64 -10.60 -0.40
C LEU A 130 2.37 -11.86 0.11
N GLU A 131 1.64 -12.90 0.50
CA GLU A 131 2.20 -14.16 0.97
C GLU A 131 3.01 -14.91 -0.12
N GLN A 132 2.91 -14.48 -1.37
CA GLN A 132 3.69 -15.05 -2.48
C GLN A 132 5.11 -14.47 -2.56
N TYR A 133 5.41 -13.40 -1.82
CA TYR A 133 6.73 -12.79 -1.82
C TYR A 133 7.63 -13.48 -0.79
N PRO A 134 8.73 -14.12 -1.21
CA PRO A 134 9.52 -15.01 -0.35
C PRO A 134 10.18 -14.30 0.83
N ASP A 135 10.48 -13.02 0.68
CA ASP A 135 11.18 -12.22 1.69
C ASP A 135 10.22 -11.34 2.53
N LEU A 136 8.91 -11.61 2.42
CA LEU A 136 7.89 -10.91 3.19
C LEU A 136 7.61 -11.64 4.50
N HIS A 137 7.55 -10.88 5.58
CA HIS A 137 7.26 -11.35 6.93
C HIS A 137 6.03 -10.63 7.48
N ARG A 138 4.94 -11.38 7.61
CA ARG A 138 3.64 -10.85 8.01
C ARG A 138 3.04 -11.71 9.12
N PRO A 139 2.72 -11.12 10.29
CA PRO A 139 1.96 -11.86 11.30
C PRO A 139 0.58 -12.27 10.77
N GLN A 140 0.14 -13.45 11.12
CA GLN A 140 -1.16 -13.99 10.67
C GLN A 140 -2.30 -13.04 11.06
N ASN A 141 -3.19 -12.78 10.10
CA ASN A 141 -4.36 -11.91 10.25
C ASN A 141 -4.04 -10.46 10.62
N LYS A 142 -2.82 -9.99 10.33
CA LYS A 142 -2.42 -8.59 10.60
C LYS A 142 -2.25 -7.78 9.31
N PRO A 143 -2.57 -6.48 9.35
CA PRO A 143 -2.43 -5.60 8.19
C PRO A 143 -1.00 -5.07 7.99
N TYR A 144 -0.12 -5.24 8.97
CA TYR A 144 1.26 -4.77 8.96
C TYR A 144 2.24 -5.91 8.67
N TYR A 145 3.37 -5.56 8.07
CA TYR A 145 4.39 -6.51 7.64
C TYR A 145 5.72 -5.81 7.35
N TYR A 146 6.77 -6.59 7.13
CA TYR A 146 8.00 -6.08 6.54
C TYR A 146 8.48 -6.96 5.40
N VAL A 147 9.36 -6.38 4.57
CA VAL A 147 10.03 -7.07 3.45
C VAL A 147 11.52 -6.82 3.54
N ASP A 148 12.30 -7.87 3.42
CA ASP A 148 13.74 -7.84 3.42
C ASP A 148 14.31 -7.85 2.01
N PHE A 149 15.17 -6.91 1.71
CA PHE A 149 16.02 -6.88 0.54
C PHE A 149 17.45 -7.21 0.99
N SER A 150 17.69 -8.50 1.25
CA SER A 150 18.91 -8.97 1.92
C SER A 150 20.19 -8.61 1.19
N GLU A 151 20.19 -8.70 -0.15
CA GLU A 151 21.33 -8.33 -0.98
C GLU A 151 21.67 -6.83 -0.90
N ARG A 152 20.67 -6.00 -0.62
CA ARG A 152 20.77 -4.53 -0.49
C ARG A 152 20.87 -4.08 0.96
N LYS A 153 20.79 -5.01 1.92
CA LYS A 153 20.75 -4.74 3.36
C LYS A 153 19.71 -3.68 3.71
N ALA A 154 18.52 -3.83 3.18
CA ALA A 154 17.41 -2.90 3.39
C ALA A 154 16.14 -3.65 3.84
N ARG A 155 15.42 -3.09 4.79
CA ARG A 155 14.10 -3.53 5.22
C ARG A 155 13.07 -2.42 5.04
N LEU A 156 11.99 -2.76 4.36
CA LEU A 156 10.81 -1.91 4.24
C LEU A 156 9.77 -2.41 5.23
N ILE A 157 9.33 -1.56 6.15
CA ILE A 157 8.34 -1.88 7.17
C ILE A 157 7.06 -1.11 6.85
N PHE A 158 5.95 -1.83 6.72
CA PHE A 158 4.63 -1.31 6.41
C PHE A 158 3.77 -1.38 7.66
N LEU A 159 3.32 -0.22 8.13
CA LEU A 159 2.54 -0.09 9.36
C LEU A 159 1.07 0.21 9.01
N SER A 160 0.17 -0.21 9.88
CA SER A 160 -1.24 0.18 9.79
C SER A 160 -1.54 1.21 10.87
N SER A 161 -1.92 2.41 10.46
CA SER A 161 -2.37 3.46 11.37
C SER A 161 -3.85 3.31 11.75
N TYR A 162 -4.53 2.32 11.18
CA TYR A 162 -5.93 2.04 11.46
C TYR A 162 -6.04 0.85 12.38
N VAL A 163 -6.47 1.11 13.61
CA VAL A 163 -6.89 0.07 14.54
C VAL A 163 -8.40 -0.04 14.44
N SER A 164 -8.89 -1.16 13.93
CA SER A 164 -10.30 -1.49 14.02
C SER A 164 -10.61 -1.92 15.48
N GLN A 165 -10.66 -0.99 16.39
CA GLN A 165 -11.32 -1.20 17.66
C GLN A 165 -12.82 -1.02 17.43
N ILE A 166 -13.50 -2.13 17.19
CA ILE A 166 -14.96 -2.18 17.34
C ILE A 166 -15.18 -2.33 18.84
N ASP A 167 -15.43 -1.23 19.52
CA ASP A 167 -16.10 -1.32 20.80
C ASP A 167 -17.59 -1.58 20.50
N GLU A 168 -18.02 -2.81 20.72
CA GLU A 168 -19.40 -3.25 20.46
C GLU A 168 -20.43 -2.48 21.34
N GLN A 169 -20.00 -1.63 22.24
CA GLN A 169 -20.81 -0.89 23.19
C GLN A 169 -20.91 0.61 22.92
N GLU A 170 -20.07 1.17 22.05
CA GLU A 170 -20.14 2.59 21.72
C GLU A 170 -20.52 2.81 20.25
N GLU A 171 -21.72 3.39 20.04
CA GLU A 171 -22.21 3.86 18.73
C GLU A 171 -21.37 5.02 18.14
N LEU A 172 -20.28 5.39 18.77
CA LEU A 172 -19.40 6.51 18.39
C LEU A 172 -18.04 5.99 17.95
N PHE A 173 -17.81 5.98 16.65
CA PHE A 173 -16.50 5.82 16.05
C PHE A 173 -15.67 7.10 16.25
N GLU A 174 -14.76 7.11 17.20
CA GLU A 174 -13.67 8.07 17.16
C GLU A 174 -12.62 7.59 16.14
N LYS A 175 -12.43 8.38 15.09
CA LYS A 175 -11.29 8.23 14.17
C LYS A 175 -10.00 8.49 14.94
N SER A 176 -9.38 7.45 15.45
CA SER A 176 -8.05 7.58 16.00
C SER A 176 -7.05 6.94 15.03
N CYS A 177 -6.28 7.78 14.33
CA CYS A 177 -5.05 7.33 13.69
C CYS A 177 -4.09 6.92 14.82
N GLN A 178 -4.10 5.64 15.18
CA GLN A 178 -3.28 5.12 16.27
C GLN A 178 -2.65 3.81 15.84
N TYR A 179 -1.42 3.61 16.25
CA TYR A 179 -0.80 2.29 16.14
C TYR A 179 -1.25 1.42 17.31
N GLY A 180 -1.79 0.25 17.02
CA GLY A 180 -2.20 -0.70 18.06
C GLY A 180 -1.03 -1.16 18.91
N ALA A 181 -1.29 -1.41 20.20
CA ALA A 181 -0.25 -1.85 21.15
C ALA A 181 0.47 -3.13 20.66
N GLU A 182 -0.26 -4.06 20.07
CA GLU A 182 0.29 -5.30 19.52
C GLU A 182 1.27 -5.02 18.36
N GLN A 183 0.91 -4.11 17.45
CA GLN A 183 1.80 -3.69 16.36
C GLN A 183 3.09 -3.03 16.88
N LEU A 184 2.98 -2.21 17.94
CA LEU A 184 4.16 -1.59 18.55
C LEU A 184 5.07 -2.60 19.25
N VAL A 185 4.50 -3.65 19.86
CA VAL A 185 5.28 -4.76 20.40
C VAL A 185 6.00 -5.50 19.28
N TRP A 186 5.27 -5.92 18.24
CA TRP A 186 5.84 -6.57 17.05
C TRP A 186 6.95 -5.73 16.41
N LEU A 187 6.70 -4.42 16.22
CA LEU A 187 7.69 -3.51 15.65
C LEU A 187 8.99 -3.54 16.46
N LYS A 188 8.88 -3.46 17.80
CA LYS A 188 10.03 -3.47 18.71
C LYS A 188 10.77 -4.81 18.79
N THR A 189 10.01 -5.91 18.85
CA THR A 189 10.57 -7.23 19.18
C THR A 189 10.94 -8.04 17.93
N GLU A 190 10.45 -7.65 16.76
CA GLU A 190 10.69 -8.37 15.51
C GLU A 190 11.12 -7.43 14.37
N ALA A 191 10.26 -6.51 13.94
CA ALA A 191 10.51 -5.76 12.72
C ALA A 191 11.75 -4.85 12.77
N LEU A 192 12.10 -4.32 13.93
CA LEU A 192 13.32 -3.52 14.15
C LEU A 192 14.54 -4.35 14.53
N GLN A 193 14.42 -5.68 14.60
CA GLN A 193 15.56 -6.55 14.89
C GLN A 193 16.30 -6.86 13.58
N LEU A 194 17.38 -6.16 13.35
CA LEU A 194 18.17 -6.21 12.13
C LEU A 194 19.66 -6.36 12.44
N PRO A 195 20.42 -7.03 11.55
CA PRO A 195 21.86 -6.99 11.61
C PRO A 195 22.40 -5.58 11.45
N GLU A 196 23.60 -5.34 11.96
CA GLU A 196 24.29 -4.06 11.81
C GLU A 196 24.50 -3.71 10.32
N GLY A 197 24.33 -2.44 9.99
CA GLY A 197 24.54 -1.91 8.64
C GLY A 197 23.36 -2.07 7.68
N TRP A 198 22.17 -2.45 8.19
CA TRP A 198 20.94 -2.44 7.40
C TRP A 198 20.25 -1.07 7.44
N ALA A 199 19.69 -0.66 6.32
CA ALA A 199 18.81 0.49 6.23
C ALA A 199 17.35 0.08 6.52
N ILE A 200 16.59 0.97 7.19
CA ILE A 200 15.17 0.78 7.48
C ILE A 200 14.38 1.90 6.85
N PHE A 201 13.29 1.54 6.16
CA PHE A 201 12.30 2.45 5.63
C PHE A 201 10.94 2.11 6.23
N LEU A 202 10.24 3.12 6.75
CA LEU A 202 8.92 2.99 7.35
C LEU A 202 7.85 3.64 6.47
N PHE A 203 6.76 2.92 6.25
CA PHE A 203 5.60 3.37 5.48
C PHE A 203 4.33 3.24 6.29
#